data_8b9cb1de1e66ac5ed03700e0506f9fa7
#
_entry.id   8b9cb1de1e66ac5ed03700e0506f9fa7
#
_cell.length_a   1.000
_cell.length_b   1.000
_cell.length_c   1.000
_cell.angle_alpha   90.00
_cell.angle_beta   90.00
_cell.angle_gamma   90.00
#
_symmetry.space_group_name_H-M   'P 1'
#
loop_
_entity.id
_entity.type
_entity.pdbx_description
1 polymer ?
#
loop_
_entity_poly.entity_id
_entity_poly.type
_entity_poly.pdbx_seq_one_letter_code
_entity_poly.pdbx_strand_id
1 'polypeptide(L)'
;MAGPDNRIPLNWDTLEVGETFEKFEYVLTQEMVEQYRLGVMDPEASFPTISHKVDVRQYNATYTDSGSVNARCAFYCYNPPVPGKRLTVTAWIADKYLRRGKNYIVTEAVSVDEEGRLIDRVITHELKKPSEVGKKWGG
;
A
#
# COMPACT_ATOMS: atom_id res chain seq x y z
N MET A 1 -26.07 0.54 -2.99
CA MET A 1 -25.70 0.61 -4.42
C MET A 1 -24.35 1.31 -4.56
N ALA A 2 -23.39 0.65 -5.22
CA ALA A 2 -22.10 1.28 -5.45
C ALA A 2 -22.27 2.44 -6.44
N GLY A 3 -21.63 3.59 -6.17
CA GLY A 3 -21.58 4.69 -7.11
C GLY A 3 -20.77 4.35 -8.36
N PRO A 4 -20.71 5.26 -9.36
CA PRO A 4 -19.91 5.03 -10.55
C PRO A 4 -18.43 4.84 -10.18
N ASP A 5 -17.77 3.96 -10.89
CA ASP A 5 -16.34 3.73 -10.70
C ASP A 5 -15.56 4.86 -11.35
N ASN A 6 -14.98 5.73 -10.51
CA ASN A 6 -14.21 6.89 -10.94
C ASN A 6 -12.72 6.59 -11.07
N ARG A 7 -12.32 5.33 -10.88
CA ARG A 7 -10.92 4.96 -10.97
C ARG A 7 -10.43 5.02 -12.41
N ILE A 8 -9.16 5.33 -12.55
CA ILE A 8 -8.50 5.50 -13.84
C ILE A 8 -7.80 4.19 -14.20
N PRO A 9 -7.93 3.69 -15.45
CA PRO A 9 -7.15 2.54 -15.88
C PRO A 9 -5.64 2.84 -15.75
N LEU A 10 -4.91 1.92 -15.14
CA LEU A 10 -3.47 2.08 -14.99
C LEU A 10 -2.79 2.02 -16.34
N ASN A 11 -2.01 3.05 -16.64
CA ASN A 11 -1.10 3.07 -17.78
C ASN A 11 0.32 3.30 -17.25
N TRP A 12 1.14 2.26 -17.27
CA TRP A 12 2.50 2.31 -16.75
C TRP A 12 3.35 3.38 -17.44
N ASP A 13 3.15 3.58 -18.74
CA ASP A 13 3.97 4.51 -19.51
C ASP A 13 3.74 5.96 -19.10
N THR A 14 2.53 6.32 -18.71
CA THR A 14 2.16 7.68 -18.32
C THR A 14 2.19 7.90 -16.82
N LEU A 15 2.32 6.85 -16.02
CA LEU A 15 2.41 6.98 -14.58
C LEU A 15 3.66 7.75 -14.18
N GLU A 16 3.51 8.78 -13.36
CA GLU A 16 4.62 9.62 -12.94
C GLU A 16 5.18 9.22 -11.58
N VAL A 17 6.52 9.13 -11.51
CA VAL A 17 7.21 8.96 -10.24
C VAL A 17 7.03 10.25 -9.42
N GLY A 18 6.71 10.08 -8.14
CA GLY A 18 6.41 11.20 -7.26
C GLY A 18 4.92 11.49 -7.11
N GLU A 19 4.06 10.84 -7.91
CA GLU A 19 2.61 10.96 -7.74
C GLU A 19 2.22 10.51 -6.34
N THR A 20 1.45 11.36 -5.63
CA THR A 20 0.97 11.07 -4.28
C THR A 20 -0.49 10.67 -4.31
N PHE A 21 -0.84 9.76 -3.42
CA PHE A 21 -2.24 9.36 -3.22
C PHE A 21 -2.89 10.17 -2.12
N GLU A 22 -4.21 10.15 -2.07
CA GLU A 22 -4.96 10.78 -1.00
C GLU A 22 -4.59 10.16 0.35
N LYS A 23 -4.41 11.00 1.37
CA LYS A 23 -4.10 10.55 2.71
C LYS A 23 -5.21 9.66 3.26
N PHE A 24 -4.82 8.64 3.98
CA PHE A 24 -5.74 7.75 4.67
C PHE A 24 -5.55 7.91 6.17
N GLU A 25 -6.64 8.19 6.89
CA GLU A 25 -6.60 8.33 8.35
C GLU A 25 -7.52 7.31 9.00
N TYR A 26 -7.09 6.73 10.09
CA TYR A 26 -7.89 5.84 10.90
C TYR A 26 -7.45 5.88 12.36
N VAL A 27 -8.35 5.46 13.25
CA VAL A 27 -8.00 5.31 14.67
C VAL A 27 -7.73 3.83 14.91
N LEU A 28 -6.55 3.51 15.43
CA LEU A 28 -6.24 2.15 15.85
C LEU A 28 -7.03 1.84 17.11
N THR A 29 -7.90 0.83 17.07
CA THR A 29 -8.71 0.43 18.22
C THR A 29 -8.07 -0.74 18.96
N GLN A 30 -8.37 -0.87 20.23
CA GLN A 30 -7.93 -2.01 21.01
C GLN A 30 -8.47 -3.33 20.43
N GLU A 31 -9.68 -3.31 19.91
CA GLU A 31 -10.27 -4.46 19.24
C GLU A 31 -9.47 -4.92 18.04
N MET A 32 -8.97 -3.99 17.21
CA MET A 32 -8.12 -4.33 16.07
C MET A 32 -6.83 -5.02 16.51
N VAL A 33 -6.24 -4.53 17.58
CA VAL A 33 -5.01 -5.12 18.15
C VAL A 33 -5.29 -6.53 18.65
N GLU A 34 -6.38 -6.72 19.38
CA GLU A 34 -6.76 -8.02 19.94
C GLU A 34 -7.07 -9.04 18.84
N GLN A 35 -7.79 -8.63 17.80
CA GLN A 35 -8.10 -9.50 16.67
C GLN A 35 -6.83 -9.92 15.92
N TYR A 36 -5.88 -8.99 15.76
CA TYR A 36 -4.61 -9.32 15.15
C TYR A 36 -3.82 -10.34 15.98
N ARG A 37 -3.72 -10.11 17.30
CA ARG A 37 -3.04 -11.01 18.23
C ARG A 37 -3.64 -12.41 18.22
N LEU A 38 -4.96 -12.48 18.19
CA LEU A 38 -5.66 -13.76 18.08
C LEU A 38 -5.37 -14.47 16.76
N GLY A 39 -5.36 -13.71 15.65
CA GLY A 39 -5.11 -14.27 14.32
C GLY A 39 -3.70 -14.82 14.15
N VAL A 40 -2.68 -14.18 14.75
CA VAL A 40 -1.28 -14.64 14.71
C VAL A 40 -0.92 -15.56 15.89
N MET A 41 -1.88 -15.81 16.81
CA MET A 41 -1.69 -16.66 17.97
C MET A 41 -0.54 -16.18 18.88
N ASP A 42 -0.38 -14.87 19.00
CA ASP A 42 0.64 -14.24 19.86
C ASP A 42 0.00 -13.10 20.64
N PRO A 43 -0.22 -13.26 21.98
CA PRO A 43 -0.87 -12.24 22.77
C PRO A 43 -0.05 -10.97 22.99
N GLU A 44 1.23 -10.99 22.61
CA GLU A 44 2.14 -9.85 22.74
C GLU A 44 2.53 -9.21 21.42
N ALA A 45 1.96 -9.71 20.31
CA ALA A 45 2.32 -9.19 18.99
C ALA A 45 1.95 -7.71 18.86
N SER A 46 2.86 -6.92 18.28
CA SER A 46 2.57 -5.54 17.92
C SER A 46 1.68 -5.51 16.68
N PHE A 47 0.71 -4.63 16.67
CA PHE A 47 -0.15 -4.47 15.49
C PHE A 47 0.68 -3.84 14.35
N PRO A 48 0.75 -4.50 13.18
CA PRO A 48 1.43 -3.90 12.04
C PRO A 48 0.51 -2.85 11.41
N THR A 49 0.77 -1.59 11.70
CA THR A 49 -0.01 -0.49 11.14
C THR A 49 0.21 -0.33 9.66
N ILE A 50 1.35 -0.78 9.22
CA ILE A 50 1.51 -0.93 7.85
C ILE A 50 0.72 -2.06 7.46
N SER A 51 -0.27 -1.84 7.08
CA SER A 51 -0.75 -2.81 6.21
C SER A 51 -0.35 -2.38 4.82
N HIS A 52 0.40 -3.24 4.23
CA HIS A 52 0.44 -3.33 2.79
C HIS A 52 -0.97 -3.25 2.19
N LYS A 53 -2.00 -3.52 3.01
CA LYS A 53 -3.40 -3.31 2.63
C LYS A 53 -3.80 -1.85 2.55
N VAL A 54 -3.08 -0.95 3.21
CA VAL A 54 -3.42 0.47 3.18
C VAL A 54 -2.85 1.14 1.94
N ASP A 55 -1.60 0.86 1.58
CA ASP A 55 -1.04 1.37 0.34
C ASP A 55 -1.75 0.77 -0.88
N VAL A 56 -2.04 -0.53 -0.84
CA VAL A 56 -2.86 -1.19 -1.86
C VAL A 56 -4.24 -0.56 -1.95
N ARG A 57 -4.84 -0.22 -0.83
CA ARG A 57 -6.14 0.45 -0.79
C ARG A 57 -6.11 1.81 -1.47
N GLN A 58 -5.11 2.63 -1.16
CA GLN A 58 -4.96 3.95 -1.76
C GLN A 58 -4.71 3.85 -3.26
N TYR A 59 -3.85 2.95 -3.67
CA TYR A 59 -3.59 2.65 -5.07
C TYR A 59 -4.86 2.17 -5.78
N ASN A 60 -5.56 1.21 -5.19
CA ASN A 60 -6.78 0.64 -5.77
C ASN A 60 -7.97 1.61 -5.74
N ALA A 61 -7.93 2.63 -4.90
CA ALA A 61 -8.92 3.69 -4.92
C ALA A 61 -8.71 4.65 -6.10
N THR A 62 -7.51 4.70 -6.65
CA THR A 62 -7.14 5.60 -7.74
C THR A 62 -7.15 4.91 -9.09
N TYR A 63 -6.61 3.70 -9.16
CA TYR A 63 -6.39 2.98 -10.42
C TYR A 63 -7.11 1.66 -10.49
N THR A 64 -7.59 1.32 -11.69
CA THR A 64 -7.95 -0.06 -12.03
C THR A 64 -6.73 -0.72 -12.66
N ASP A 65 -6.49 -1.96 -12.28
CA ASP A 65 -5.33 -2.71 -12.70
C ASP A 65 -5.75 -4.13 -13.08
N SER A 66 -5.23 -4.65 -14.17
CA SER A 66 -5.52 -6.01 -14.63
C SER A 66 -4.81 -7.10 -13.82
N GLY A 67 -4.11 -6.71 -12.78
CA GLY A 67 -3.43 -7.60 -11.85
C GLY A 67 -1.95 -7.27 -11.71
N SER A 68 -1.41 -7.65 -10.58
CA SER A 68 -0.01 -7.43 -10.26
C SER A 68 0.52 -8.57 -9.40
N VAL A 69 1.83 -8.70 -9.35
CA VAL A 69 2.51 -9.66 -8.47
C VAL A 69 3.45 -8.87 -7.57
N ASN A 70 3.33 -9.07 -6.27
CA ASN A 70 4.26 -8.48 -5.31
C ASN A 70 5.61 -9.20 -5.45
N ALA A 71 6.60 -8.49 -5.99
CA ALA A 71 7.92 -9.05 -6.24
C ALA A 71 8.86 -8.84 -5.06
N ARG A 72 8.67 -7.76 -4.31
CA ARG A 72 9.52 -7.43 -3.17
C ARG A 72 8.77 -6.46 -2.24
N CYS A 73 8.95 -6.68 -0.94
CA CYS A 73 8.41 -5.78 0.07
C CYS A 73 9.42 -5.57 1.19
N ALA A 74 9.64 -4.34 1.61
CA ALA A 74 10.49 -4.01 2.73
C ALA A 74 9.65 -3.24 3.77
N PHE A 75 9.73 -3.69 5.03
CA PHE A 75 9.06 -3.07 6.16
C PHE A 75 10.08 -2.48 7.11
N TYR A 76 9.82 -1.27 7.54
CA TYR A 76 10.63 -0.59 8.56
C TYR A 76 9.71 -0.17 9.69
N CYS A 77 9.90 -0.74 10.87
CA CYS A 77 9.13 -0.41 12.06
C CYS A 77 9.99 0.46 12.99
N TYR A 78 9.50 1.66 13.30
CA TYR A 78 10.25 2.64 14.08
C TYR A 78 9.72 2.77 15.51
N ASN A 79 8.41 2.84 15.66
CA ASN A 79 7.74 2.95 16.94
C ASN A 79 6.47 2.12 16.95
N PRO A 80 6.12 1.48 18.07
CA PRO A 80 4.87 0.74 18.15
C PRO A 80 3.68 1.70 18.11
N PRO A 81 2.60 1.33 17.41
CA PRO A 81 1.39 2.12 17.45
C PRO A 81 0.67 1.95 18.78
N VAL A 82 0.02 3.01 19.24
CA VAL A 82 -0.72 3.02 20.49
C VAL A 82 -2.21 3.01 20.22
N PRO A 83 -2.98 2.03 20.75
CA PRO A 83 -4.43 2.01 20.60
C PRO A 83 -5.07 3.29 21.10
N GLY A 84 -6.08 3.78 20.38
CA GLY A 84 -6.78 5.01 20.68
C GLY A 84 -6.25 6.22 19.91
N LYS A 85 -5.05 6.13 19.34
CA LYS A 85 -4.48 7.22 18.56
C LYS A 85 -4.85 7.15 17.10
N ARG A 86 -4.99 8.32 16.49
CA ARG A 86 -5.20 8.45 15.05
C ARG A 86 -3.89 8.25 14.31
N LEU A 87 -3.95 7.48 13.25
CA LEU A 87 -2.82 7.23 12.37
C LEU A 87 -3.12 7.83 11.00
N THR A 88 -2.12 8.47 10.42
CA THR A 88 -2.20 9.03 9.07
C THR A 88 -1.23 8.29 8.19
N VAL A 89 -1.73 7.75 7.09
CA VAL A 89 -0.92 7.06 6.09
C VAL A 89 -0.83 7.93 4.84
N THR A 90 0.40 8.19 4.40
CA THR A 90 0.69 8.83 3.12
C THR A 90 1.38 7.82 2.23
N ALA A 91 1.01 7.81 0.95
CA ALA A 91 1.59 6.90 -0.01
C ALA A 91 1.87 7.62 -1.33
N TRP A 92 2.87 7.15 -2.06
CA TRP A 92 3.27 7.73 -3.34
C TRP A 92 3.94 6.71 -4.23
N ILE A 93 4.06 7.05 -5.51
CA ILE A 93 4.84 6.27 -6.47
C ILE A 93 6.30 6.67 -6.29
N ALA A 94 7.10 5.77 -5.73
CA ALA A 94 8.49 6.04 -5.42
C ALA A 94 9.41 5.82 -6.62
N ASP A 95 9.07 4.88 -7.50
CA ASP A 95 9.86 4.57 -8.69
C ASP A 95 9.04 3.76 -9.69
N LYS A 96 9.52 3.68 -10.91
CA LYS A 96 9.08 2.69 -11.89
C LYS A 96 10.29 2.31 -12.74
N TYR A 97 10.38 1.04 -13.11
CA TYR A 97 11.52 0.55 -13.87
C TYR A 97 11.17 -0.66 -14.71
N LEU A 98 12.01 -0.89 -15.70
CA LEU A 98 11.96 -2.09 -16.52
C LEU A 98 13.06 -3.04 -16.05
N ARG A 99 12.73 -4.29 -15.94
CA ARG A 99 13.70 -5.35 -15.66
C ARG A 99 13.33 -6.58 -16.47
N ARG A 100 14.25 -7.02 -17.31
CA ARG A 100 14.04 -8.17 -18.20
C ARG A 100 12.77 -8.00 -19.05
N GLY A 101 12.53 -6.79 -19.54
CA GLY A 101 11.38 -6.47 -20.37
C GLY A 101 10.03 -6.39 -19.63
N LYS A 102 10.05 -6.42 -18.29
CA LYS A 102 8.83 -6.37 -17.48
C LYS A 102 8.72 -5.05 -16.72
N ASN A 103 7.49 -4.56 -16.59
CA ASN A 103 7.18 -3.30 -15.95
C ASN A 103 7.03 -3.47 -14.44
N TYR A 104 7.76 -2.66 -13.68
CA TYR A 104 7.65 -2.64 -12.22
C TYR A 104 7.25 -1.25 -11.74
N ILE A 105 6.44 -1.22 -10.70
CA ILE A 105 6.08 0.00 -9.96
C ILE A 105 6.52 -0.19 -8.52
N VAL A 106 7.14 0.85 -7.96
CA VAL A 106 7.51 0.90 -6.55
C VAL A 106 6.58 1.89 -5.88
N THR A 107 5.84 1.42 -4.89
CA THR A 107 5.03 2.27 -4.02
C THR A 107 5.67 2.36 -2.66
N GLU A 108 5.55 3.51 -2.02
CA GLU A 108 6.03 3.73 -0.66
C GLU A 108 4.90 4.31 0.17
N ALA A 109 4.73 3.81 1.38
CA ALA A 109 3.75 4.31 2.32
C ALA A 109 4.38 4.51 3.69
N VAL A 110 3.98 5.59 4.37
CA VAL A 110 4.50 5.96 5.69
C VAL A 110 3.32 6.23 6.61
N SER A 111 3.38 5.68 7.82
CA SER A 111 2.38 5.92 8.86
C SER A 111 2.99 6.77 9.97
N VAL A 112 2.26 7.81 10.36
CA VAL A 112 2.60 8.65 11.52
C VAL A 112 1.40 8.73 12.46
N ASP A 113 1.65 8.87 13.76
CA ASP A 113 0.56 9.07 14.71
C ASP A 113 0.15 10.54 14.81
N GLU A 114 -0.87 10.82 15.62
CA GLU A 114 -1.42 12.17 15.79
C GLU A 114 -0.44 13.14 16.45
N GLU A 115 0.63 12.65 17.06
CA GLU A 115 1.69 13.47 17.62
C GLU A 115 2.85 13.68 16.64
N GLY A 116 2.72 13.18 15.42
CA GLY A 116 3.75 13.27 14.40
C GLY A 116 4.87 12.25 14.54
N ARG A 117 4.71 11.25 15.42
CA ARG A 117 5.70 10.20 15.61
C ARG A 117 5.66 9.20 14.46
N LEU A 118 6.81 8.92 13.88
CA LEU A 118 6.93 7.96 12.80
C LEU A 118 6.73 6.53 13.35
N ILE A 119 5.73 5.86 12.82
CA ILE A 119 5.38 4.50 13.23
C ILE A 119 6.09 3.49 12.34
N ASP A 120 5.87 3.57 11.04
CA ASP A 120 6.41 2.59 10.12
C ASP A 120 6.46 3.10 8.68
N ARG A 121 7.13 2.33 7.84
CA ARG A 121 7.30 2.61 6.41
C ARG A 121 7.32 1.29 5.65
N VAL A 122 6.65 1.24 4.52
CA VAL A 122 6.68 0.09 3.62
C VAL A 122 7.07 0.54 2.22
N ILE A 123 7.89 -0.28 1.56
CA ILE A 123 8.27 -0.09 0.17
C ILE A 123 7.91 -1.39 -0.55
N THR A 124 7.04 -1.29 -1.56
CA THR A 124 6.55 -2.45 -2.29
C THR A 124 6.91 -2.33 -3.76
N HIS A 125 7.53 -3.38 -4.29
CA HIS A 125 7.81 -3.51 -5.73
C HIS A 125 6.81 -4.48 -6.33
N GLU A 126 6.01 -4.00 -7.28
CA GLU A 126 5.00 -4.81 -7.93
C GLU A 126 5.27 -4.94 -9.43
N LEU A 127 5.23 -6.17 -9.90
CA LEU A 127 5.25 -6.48 -11.33
C LEU A 127 3.87 -6.22 -11.90
N LYS A 128 3.78 -5.37 -12.91
CA LYS A 128 2.52 -5.00 -13.54
C LYS A 128 2.37 -5.69 -14.89
N LYS A 129 1.12 -6.01 -15.25
CA LYS A 129 0.82 -6.49 -16.58
C LYS A 129 1.06 -5.39 -17.61
N PRO A 130 1.39 -5.75 -18.85
CA PRO A 130 1.42 -4.78 -19.92
C PRO A 130 0.07 -4.06 -20.02
N SER A 131 0.12 -2.77 -20.32
CA SER A 131 -1.10 -1.95 -20.48
C SER A 131 -1.95 -2.35 -21.68
N GLU A 132 -1.38 -3.14 -22.58
CA GLU A 132 -2.07 -3.54 -23.80
C GLU A 132 -3.02 -4.71 -23.56
N VAL A 133 -4.26 -4.50 -24.00
CA VAL A 133 -5.29 -5.53 -23.91
C VAL A 133 -4.90 -6.76 -24.73
N GLY A 134 -5.05 -7.92 -24.14
CA GLY A 134 -4.79 -9.20 -24.82
C GLY A 134 -3.39 -9.76 -24.68
N LYS A 135 -2.45 -9.01 -24.11
CA LYS A 135 -1.13 -9.56 -23.84
C LYS A 135 -1.16 -10.50 -22.63
N LYS A 136 -0.47 -11.62 -22.76
CA LYS A 136 -0.35 -12.56 -21.67
C LYS A 136 0.65 -12.07 -20.62
N TRP A 137 0.41 -12.44 -19.39
CA TRP A 137 1.34 -12.24 -18.31
C TRP A 137 2.68 -12.88 -18.61
N GLY A 138 3.74 -12.12 -18.44
CA GLY A 138 5.10 -12.61 -18.64
C GLY A 138 5.49 -12.88 -20.08
N GLY A 139 4.61 -12.54 -20.99
CA GLY A 139 4.87 -12.65 -22.42
C GLY A 139 5.64 -11.47 -22.99
#